data_cc08c754ff13af5961c1b1f6ce3ca493
#
_entry.id   cc08c754ff13af5961c1b1f6ce3ca493
#
_cell.length_a   1.000
_cell.length_b   1.000
_cell.length_c   1.000
_cell.angle_alpha   90.00
_cell.angle_beta   90.00
_cell.angle_gamma   90.00
#
_symmetry.space_group_name_H-M   'P 1'
#
loop_
_entity.id
_entity.type
_entity.pdbx_description
1 polymer ?
#
loop_
_entity_poly.entity_id
_entity_poly.type
_entity_poly.pdbx_seq_one_letter_code
_entity_poly.pdbx_strand_id
1 'polypeptide(L)'
;MEHMKSAVKIFRVLLEQGEISKREQAFLYSAYLETEVQEALNLFEEEFECRLLNFSDTVYLVPGMNSHMLSMQPGEFRSYFGSNATNKDVYLSFYILMYILFEFYSGKNKDPKKTDFIQVSHLINRLDERFERLAKLEKEELDKAEEEHGINLATCIEIWMNLLVDHETKRKTKIRMIEAVVDILEDQKLAYMVENQIRTTKKLDILMRQYYLNADRVKLISEAFERGEL
;
A
#
# COMPACT_ATOMS: atom_id res chain seq x y z
N MET A 1 -7.71 35.76 8.49
CA MET A 1 -8.49 35.38 7.29
C MET A 1 -7.58 34.93 6.13
N GLU A 2 -6.38 35.52 5.96
CA GLU A 2 -5.42 35.18 4.91
C GLU A 2 -4.79 33.79 5.13
N HIS A 3 -4.34 33.49 6.35
CA HIS A 3 -3.77 32.16 6.71
C HIS A 3 -4.76 31.00 6.46
N MET A 4 -6.06 31.19 6.79
CA MET A 4 -7.10 30.21 6.48
C MET A 4 -7.24 29.99 4.95
N LYS A 5 -7.17 31.06 4.13
CA LYS A 5 -7.19 30.90 2.67
C LYS A 5 -5.97 30.11 2.16
N SER A 6 -4.79 30.36 2.73
CA SER A 6 -3.57 29.61 2.43
C SER A 6 -3.72 28.15 2.82
N ALA A 7 -4.22 27.85 4.01
CA ALA A 7 -4.46 26.49 4.49
C ALA A 7 -5.43 25.73 3.57
N VAL A 8 -6.56 26.32 3.21
CA VAL A 8 -7.54 25.74 2.26
C VAL A 8 -6.89 25.45 0.91
N LYS A 9 -6.07 26.37 0.39
CA LYS A 9 -5.39 26.21 -0.89
C LYS A 9 -4.34 25.08 -0.86
N ILE A 10 -3.56 25.01 0.23
CA ILE A 10 -2.60 23.94 0.48
C ILE A 10 -3.32 22.60 0.55
N PHE A 11 -4.35 22.50 1.39
CA PHE A 11 -5.07 21.25 1.58
C PHE A 11 -5.76 20.76 0.30
N ARG A 12 -6.33 21.67 -0.51
CA ARG A 12 -6.87 21.33 -1.82
C ARG A 12 -5.82 20.72 -2.74
N VAL A 13 -4.63 21.33 -2.84
CA VAL A 13 -3.56 20.79 -3.67
C VAL A 13 -3.09 19.42 -3.15
N LEU A 14 -3.02 19.25 -1.84
CA LEU A 14 -2.70 17.96 -1.23
C LEU A 14 -3.75 16.88 -1.53
N LEU A 15 -5.03 17.23 -1.57
CA LEU A 15 -6.10 16.31 -1.99
C LEU A 15 -5.98 15.92 -3.47
N GLU A 16 -5.62 16.88 -4.34
CA GLU A 16 -5.51 16.66 -5.78
C GLU A 16 -4.23 15.90 -6.18
N GLN A 17 -3.10 16.17 -5.51
CA GLN A 17 -1.77 15.71 -5.92
C GLN A 17 -1.12 14.74 -4.93
N GLY A 18 -1.62 14.67 -3.69
CA GLY A 18 -1.08 13.87 -2.60
C GLY A 18 0.16 14.46 -1.93
N GLU A 19 0.80 15.48 -2.55
CA GLU A 19 2.04 16.08 -2.06
C GLU A 19 2.22 17.52 -2.54
N ILE A 20 3.01 18.30 -1.81
CA ILE A 20 3.49 19.64 -2.17
C ILE A 20 5.01 19.65 -1.99
N SER A 21 5.76 19.82 -3.06
CA SER A 21 7.21 19.95 -2.97
C SER A 21 7.67 21.42 -3.04
N LYS A 22 8.70 21.73 -2.27
CA LYS A 22 9.35 23.05 -2.30
C LYS A 22 9.88 23.39 -3.70
N ARG A 23 10.29 22.37 -4.45
CA ARG A 23 10.84 22.54 -5.80
C ARG A 23 9.79 23.02 -6.80
N GLU A 24 8.60 22.45 -6.74
CA GLU A 24 7.55 22.69 -7.73
C GLU A 24 6.54 23.74 -7.28
N GLN A 25 6.27 23.80 -5.96
CA GLN A 25 5.28 24.71 -5.36
C GLN A 25 5.88 25.51 -4.21
N ALA A 26 7.00 26.20 -4.46
CA ALA A 26 7.77 26.93 -3.44
C ALA A 26 6.90 27.87 -2.59
N PHE A 27 5.93 28.55 -3.21
CA PHE A 27 5.05 29.49 -2.51
C PHE A 27 4.12 28.75 -1.51
N LEU A 28 3.51 27.64 -1.93
CA LEU A 28 2.64 26.84 -1.05
C LEU A 28 3.44 26.17 0.06
N TYR A 29 4.64 25.67 -0.27
CA TYR A 29 5.52 25.10 0.73
C TYR A 29 5.98 26.14 1.77
N SER A 30 6.30 27.37 1.36
CA SER A 30 6.66 28.45 2.28
C SER A 30 5.49 28.84 3.17
N ALA A 31 4.27 28.94 2.61
CA ALA A 31 3.07 29.23 3.38
C ALA A 31 2.75 28.09 4.38
N TYR A 32 3.00 26.83 4.02
CA TYR A 32 2.85 25.70 4.94
C TYR A 32 3.72 25.83 6.19
N LEU A 33 4.90 26.47 6.12
CA LEU A 33 5.81 26.63 7.26
C LEU A 33 5.36 27.74 8.23
N GLU A 34 4.36 28.55 7.89
CA GLU A 34 3.81 29.58 8.76
C GLU A 34 2.97 28.94 9.88
N THR A 35 3.21 29.35 11.14
CA THR A 35 2.57 28.77 12.31
C THR A 35 1.03 28.85 12.24
N GLU A 36 0.50 30.00 11.84
CA GLU A 36 -0.94 30.23 11.74
C GLU A 36 -1.60 29.40 10.63
N VAL A 37 -0.84 29.07 9.59
CA VAL A 37 -1.29 28.17 8.52
C VAL A 37 -1.30 26.73 9.01
N GLN A 38 -0.28 26.30 9.76
CA GLN A 38 -0.23 24.97 10.36
C GLN A 38 -1.34 24.76 11.38
N GLU A 39 -1.63 25.75 12.24
CA GLU A 39 -2.75 25.69 13.16
C GLU A 39 -4.10 25.50 12.43
N ALA A 40 -4.29 26.18 11.31
CA ALA A 40 -5.47 25.98 10.48
C ALA A 40 -5.50 24.61 9.78
N LEU A 41 -4.34 24.09 9.35
CA LEU A 41 -4.22 22.76 8.74
C LEU A 41 -4.48 21.64 9.75
N ASN A 42 -4.12 21.80 11.02
CA ASN A 42 -4.41 20.81 12.06
C ASN A 42 -5.93 20.52 12.16
N LEU A 43 -6.78 21.53 11.95
CA LEU A 43 -8.24 21.33 11.93
C LEU A 43 -8.66 20.41 10.75
N PHE A 44 -8.01 20.56 9.61
CA PHE A 44 -8.26 19.66 8.47
C PHE A 44 -7.73 18.25 8.72
N GLU A 45 -6.55 18.09 9.35
CA GLU A 45 -6.01 16.78 9.72
C GLU A 45 -6.98 16.02 10.64
N GLU A 46 -7.56 16.70 11.63
CA GLU A 46 -8.54 16.11 12.54
C GLU A 46 -9.84 15.75 11.82
N GLU A 47 -10.40 16.67 11.04
CA GLU A 47 -11.72 16.51 10.41
C GLU A 47 -11.69 15.48 9.26
N PHE A 48 -10.57 15.39 8.53
CA PHE A 48 -10.39 14.43 7.43
C PHE A 48 -9.68 13.14 7.86
N GLU A 49 -9.41 12.97 9.15
CA GLU A 49 -8.70 11.81 9.69
C GLU A 49 -7.41 11.50 8.91
N CYS A 50 -6.56 12.50 8.74
CA CYS A 50 -5.31 12.39 7.99
C CYS A 50 -4.14 13.03 8.74
N ARG A 51 -2.94 12.92 8.18
CA ARG A 51 -1.72 13.58 8.65
C ARG A 51 -0.98 14.24 7.50
N LEU A 52 -0.39 15.42 7.79
CA LEU A 52 0.51 16.10 6.88
C LEU A 52 1.95 15.87 7.34
N LEU A 53 2.70 15.08 6.59
CA LEU A 53 4.10 14.77 6.90
C LEU A 53 5.03 15.62 6.05
N ASN A 54 5.84 16.47 6.71
CA ASN A 54 6.89 17.22 6.03
C ASN A 54 8.22 16.46 6.12
N PHE A 55 8.72 16.03 4.97
CA PHE A 55 10.00 15.33 4.88
C PHE A 55 10.75 15.70 3.59
N SER A 56 12.06 16.00 3.71
CA SER A 56 12.94 16.35 2.55
C SER A 56 12.33 17.39 1.63
N ASP A 57 11.91 18.55 2.21
CA ASP A 57 11.31 19.66 1.46
C ASP A 57 10.01 19.30 0.70
N THR A 58 9.29 18.26 1.16
CA THR A 58 8.00 17.85 0.58
C THR A 58 7.00 17.54 1.69
N VAL A 59 5.79 18.08 1.56
CA VAL A 59 4.65 17.80 2.44
C VAL A 59 3.78 16.75 1.78
N TYR A 60 3.53 15.65 2.49
CA TYR A 60 2.70 14.53 2.03
C TYR A 60 1.39 14.49 2.79
N LEU A 61 0.27 14.28 2.08
CA LEU A 61 -1.00 13.93 2.67
C LEU A 61 -1.03 12.41 2.91
N VAL A 62 -1.22 12.02 4.16
CA VAL A 62 -1.28 10.61 4.57
C VAL A 62 -2.63 10.33 5.21
N PRO A 63 -3.49 9.53 4.57
CA PRO A 63 -4.75 9.11 5.18
C PRO A 63 -4.50 8.34 6.48
N GLY A 64 -5.29 8.61 7.50
CA GLY A 64 -5.34 7.79 8.69
C GLY A 64 -5.98 6.42 8.40
N MET A 65 -5.75 5.47 9.29
CA MET A 65 -6.25 4.09 9.11
C MET A 65 -7.79 4.01 9.07
N ASN A 66 -8.47 4.99 9.66
CA ASN A 66 -9.94 5.05 9.71
C ASN A 66 -10.52 6.08 8.73
N SER A 67 -9.70 6.75 7.93
CA SER A 67 -10.15 7.78 7.00
C SER A 67 -10.94 7.17 5.84
N HIS A 68 -12.25 7.19 5.94
CA HIS A 68 -13.14 6.71 4.88
C HIS A 68 -13.17 7.61 3.64
N MET A 69 -12.94 8.92 3.82
CA MET A 69 -12.99 9.90 2.73
C MET A 69 -11.76 9.84 1.82
N LEU A 70 -10.59 9.53 2.39
CA LEU A 70 -9.31 9.55 1.67
C LEU A 70 -8.82 8.15 1.29
N SER A 71 -9.53 7.10 1.72
CA SER A 71 -9.21 5.72 1.35
C SER A 71 -9.81 5.37 -0.02
N MET A 72 -9.07 4.56 -0.78
CA MET A 72 -9.58 4.00 -2.04
C MET A 72 -10.82 3.13 -1.77
N GLN A 73 -11.90 3.39 -2.50
CA GLN A 73 -13.13 2.64 -2.33
C GLN A 73 -13.00 1.22 -2.91
N PRO A 74 -13.68 0.21 -2.35
CA PRO A 74 -13.60 -1.18 -2.84
C PRO A 74 -13.95 -1.32 -4.33
N GLY A 75 -14.84 -0.49 -4.86
CA GLY A 75 -15.21 -0.46 -6.27
C GLY A 75 -14.08 0.04 -7.17
N GLU A 76 -13.36 1.08 -6.75
CA GLU A 76 -12.19 1.61 -7.45
C GLU A 76 -11.08 0.57 -7.46
N PHE A 77 -10.79 -0.03 -6.29
CA PHE A 77 -9.80 -1.09 -6.17
C PHE A 77 -10.11 -2.27 -7.11
N ARG A 78 -11.38 -2.67 -7.18
CA ARG A 78 -11.82 -3.75 -8.07
C ARG A 78 -11.62 -3.44 -9.55
N SER A 79 -11.73 -2.18 -9.98
CA SER A 79 -11.64 -1.77 -11.39
C SER A 79 -10.31 -2.14 -12.05
N TYR A 80 -9.23 -2.22 -11.28
CA TYR A 80 -7.90 -2.64 -11.77
C TYR A 80 -7.84 -4.09 -12.25
N PHE A 81 -8.77 -4.94 -11.81
CA PHE A 81 -8.81 -6.36 -12.14
C PHE A 81 -9.78 -6.70 -13.28
N GLY A 82 -10.31 -5.66 -13.95
CA GLY A 82 -11.19 -5.78 -15.11
C GLY A 82 -12.67 -5.97 -14.75
N SER A 83 -13.53 -5.94 -15.75
CA SER A 83 -15.00 -5.96 -15.59
C SER A 83 -15.56 -7.22 -14.94
N ASN A 84 -14.83 -8.33 -15.02
CA ASN A 84 -15.22 -9.62 -14.42
C ASN A 84 -14.55 -9.87 -13.06
N ALA A 85 -13.99 -8.83 -12.43
CA ALA A 85 -13.38 -8.94 -11.12
C ALA A 85 -14.43 -9.24 -10.04
N THR A 86 -14.06 -10.16 -9.16
CA THR A 86 -14.88 -10.60 -8.03
C THR A 86 -14.29 -10.10 -6.70
N ASN A 87 -15.05 -10.19 -5.61
CA ASN A 87 -14.50 -9.91 -4.28
C ASN A 87 -13.32 -10.83 -3.91
N LYS A 88 -13.32 -12.05 -4.44
CA LYS A 88 -12.23 -13.00 -4.24
C LYS A 88 -10.91 -12.47 -4.84
N ASP A 89 -10.96 -11.85 -6.02
CA ASP A 89 -9.77 -11.22 -6.65
C ASP A 89 -9.24 -10.07 -5.78
N VAL A 90 -10.14 -9.31 -5.16
CA VAL A 90 -9.78 -8.23 -4.23
C VAL A 90 -9.07 -8.78 -2.99
N TYR A 91 -9.54 -9.89 -2.40
CA TYR A 91 -8.86 -10.51 -1.25
C TYR A 91 -7.45 -10.97 -1.62
N LEU A 92 -7.30 -11.67 -2.75
CA LEU A 92 -5.98 -12.09 -3.22
C LEU A 92 -5.06 -10.89 -3.49
N SER A 93 -5.58 -9.82 -4.08
CA SER A 93 -4.78 -8.63 -4.37
C SER A 93 -4.31 -7.90 -3.11
N PHE A 94 -5.13 -7.83 -2.07
CA PHE A 94 -4.69 -7.31 -0.76
C PHE A 94 -3.60 -8.18 -0.14
N TYR A 95 -3.71 -9.51 -0.26
CA TYR A 95 -2.66 -10.41 0.20
C TYR A 95 -1.35 -10.17 -0.57
N ILE A 96 -1.40 -10.08 -1.90
CA ILE A 96 -0.22 -9.79 -2.74
C ILE A 96 0.38 -8.43 -2.36
N LEU A 97 -0.45 -7.39 -2.17
CA LEU A 97 -0.01 -6.07 -1.75
C LEU A 97 0.74 -6.11 -0.41
N MET A 98 0.16 -6.77 0.60
CA MET A 98 0.81 -6.94 1.91
C MET A 98 2.13 -7.69 1.78
N TYR A 99 2.17 -8.73 0.95
CA TYR A 99 3.37 -9.51 0.75
C TYR A 99 4.47 -8.72 0.03
N ILE A 100 4.13 -7.90 -0.98
CA ILE A 100 5.07 -6.97 -1.62
C ILE A 100 5.67 -6.01 -0.58
N LEU A 101 4.82 -5.40 0.27
CA LEU A 101 5.30 -4.49 1.31
C LEU A 101 6.19 -5.20 2.33
N PHE A 102 5.84 -6.41 2.74
CA PHE A 102 6.66 -7.23 3.62
C PHE A 102 8.05 -7.55 3.00
N GLU A 103 8.09 -7.94 1.73
CA GLU A 103 9.35 -8.20 1.03
C GLU A 103 10.26 -6.97 0.95
N PHE A 104 9.69 -5.78 0.80
CA PHE A 104 10.46 -4.54 0.80
C PHE A 104 10.88 -4.07 2.21
N TYR A 105 10.03 -4.25 3.24
CA TYR A 105 10.16 -3.55 4.52
C TYR A 105 10.21 -4.45 5.75
N SER A 106 10.54 -5.72 5.62
CA SER A 106 10.73 -6.63 6.76
C SER A 106 12.12 -6.57 7.41
N GLY A 107 12.89 -5.53 7.14
CA GLY A 107 14.22 -5.34 7.73
C GLY A 107 14.14 -5.04 9.23
N LYS A 108 14.97 -5.74 10.04
CA LYS A 108 15.03 -5.56 11.51
C LYS A 108 15.98 -4.43 11.96
N ASN A 109 16.61 -3.74 11.03
CA ASN A 109 17.58 -2.68 11.28
C ASN A 109 16.92 -1.29 11.33
N LYS A 110 17.74 -0.26 11.64
CA LYS A 110 17.31 1.15 11.60
C LYS A 110 16.72 1.57 10.24
N ASP A 111 17.16 0.95 9.14
CA ASP A 111 16.52 1.05 7.85
C ASP A 111 15.65 -0.21 7.65
N PRO A 112 14.31 -0.06 7.65
CA PRO A 112 13.41 -1.18 7.46
C PRO A 112 13.44 -1.72 6.03
N LYS A 113 13.96 -0.96 5.06
CA LYS A 113 14.04 -1.37 3.66
C LYS A 113 15.07 -2.47 3.48
N LYS A 114 14.63 -3.61 2.95
CA LYS A 114 15.43 -4.81 2.77
C LYS A 114 16.04 -4.92 1.37
N THR A 115 15.33 -4.41 0.36
CA THR A 115 15.73 -4.50 -1.05
C THR A 115 15.29 -3.28 -1.83
N ASP A 116 16.01 -2.97 -2.93
CA ASP A 116 15.69 -1.85 -3.82
C ASP A 116 14.70 -2.24 -4.93
N PHE A 117 14.58 -3.52 -5.23
CA PHE A 117 13.63 -4.04 -6.21
C PHE A 117 13.27 -5.50 -5.94
N ILE A 118 12.13 -5.92 -6.47
CA ILE A 118 11.66 -7.30 -6.47
C ILE A 118 11.42 -7.71 -7.92
N GLN A 119 12.06 -8.79 -8.40
CA GLN A 119 11.74 -9.39 -9.68
C GLN A 119 10.37 -10.07 -9.62
N VAL A 120 9.50 -9.82 -10.59
CA VAL A 120 8.15 -10.41 -10.65
C VAL A 120 8.21 -11.94 -10.63
N SER A 121 9.16 -12.55 -11.36
CA SER A 121 9.33 -13.99 -11.36
C SER A 121 9.71 -14.55 -9.98
N HIS A 122 10.57 -13.86 -9.23
CA HIS A 122 10.92 -14.26 -7.87
C HIS A 122 9.73 -14.10 -6.92
N LEU A 123 8.94 -13.03 -7.08
CA LEU A 123 7.72 -12.82 -6.29
C LEU A 123 6.71 -13.94 -6.52
N ILE A 124 6.51 -14.37 -7.80
CA ILE A 124 5.64 -15.50 -8.14
C ILE A 124 6.10 -16.76 -7.43
N ASN A 125 7.39 -17.12 -7.57
CA ASN A 125 7.93 -18.32 -6.95
C ASN A 125 7.73 -18.33 -5.42
N ARG A 126 7.98 -17.21 -4.76
CA ARG A 126 7.78 -17.08 -3.31
C ARG A 126 6.32 -17.17 -2.89
N LEU A 127 5.41 -16.59 -3.68
CA LEU A 127 3.99 -16.73 -3.46
C LEU A 127 3.52 -18.18 -3.70
N ASP A 128 4.06 -18.86 -4.71
CA ASP A 128 3.79 -20.28 -4.98
C ASP A 128 4.20 -21.15 -3.79
N GLU A 129 5.45 -21.03 -3.33
CA GLU A 129 5.95 -21.77 -2.18
C GLU A 129 5.12 -21.51 -0.91
N ARG A 130 4.67 -20.27 -0.73
CA ARG A 130 3.88 -19.87 0.42
C ARG A 130 2.47 -20.45 0.36
N PHE A 131 1.77 -20.29 -0.75
CA PHE A 131 0.43 -20.85 -0.91
C PHE A 131 0.41 -22.37 -0.93
N GLU A 132 1.44 -23.03 -1.49
CA GLU A 132 1.60 -24.48 -1.41
C GLU A 132 1.78 -24.96 0.03
N ARG A 133 2.48 -24.20 0.88
CA ARG A 133 2.63 -24.51 2.30
C ARG A 133 1.33 -24.31 3.05
N LEU A 134 0.65 -23.18 2.87
CA LEU A 134 -0.64 -22.88 3.49
C LEU A 134 -1.71 -23.90 3.09
N ALA A 135 -1.71 -24.37 1.84
CA ALA A 135 -2.64 -25.40 1.35
C ALA A 135 -2.45 -26.78 2.01
N LYS A 136 -1.33 -27.02 2.68
CA LYS A 136 -1.05 -28.27 3.41
C LYS A 136 -1.45 -28.22 4.88
N LEU A 137 -1.84 -27.06 5.39
CA LEU A 137 -2.33 -26.91 6.76
C LEU A 137 -3.66 -27.64 6.94
N GLU A 138 -3.87 -28.20 8.12
CA GLU A 138 -5.18 -28.71 8.50
C GLU A 138 -6.19 -27.56 8.56
N LYS A 139 -7.45 -27.90 8.27
CA LYS A 139 -8.51 -26.88 8.19
C LYS A 139 -8.62 -26.05 9.46
N GLU A 140 -8.48 -26.65 10.63
CA GLU A 140 -8.54 -25.97 11.94
C GLU A 140 -7.39 -24.96 12.12
N GLU A 141 -6.21 -25.27 11.61
CA GLU A 141 -5.04 -24.37 11.65
C GLU A 141 -5.25 -23.17 10.70
N LEU A 142 -5.80 -23.43 9.51
CA LEU A 142 -6.11 -22.39 8.54
C LEU A 142 -7.21 -21.44 9.04
N ASP A 143 -8.32 -22.00 9.56
CA ASP A 143 -9.44 -21.24 10.13
C ASP A 143 -8.95 -20.34 11.29
N LYS A 144 -8.06 -20.86 12.15
CA LYS A 144 -7.45 -20.08 13.23
C LYS A 144 -6.59 -18.93 12.72
N ALA A 145 -5.76 -19.17 11.70
CA ALA A 145 -4.94 -18.12 11.09
C ALA A 145 -5.82 -17.04 10.42
N GLU A 146 -6.90 -17.42 9.75
CA GLU A 146 -7.88 -16.50 9.17
C GLU A 146 -8.55 -15.62 10.24
N GLU A 147 -8.95 -16.21 11.38
CA GLU A 147 -9.55 -15.47 12.48
C GLU A 147 -8.56 -14.51 13.16
N GLU A 148 -7.32 -14.97 13.40
CA GLU A 148 -6.28 -14.18 14.07
C GLU A 148 -5.85 -12.97 13.23
N HIS A 149 -5.71 -13.15 11.92
CA HIS A 149 -5.18 -12.12 11.03
C HIS A 149 -6.25 -11.34 10.25
N GLY A 150 -7.48 -11.83 10.24
CA GLY A 150 -8.61 -11.22 9.51
C GLY A 150 -8.44 -11.29 7.99
N ILE A 151 -7.79 -12.34 7.48
CA ILE A 151 -7.47 -12.55 6.07
C ILE A 151 -8.12 -13.86 5.59
N ASN A 152 -8.83 -13.81 4.47
CA ASN A 152 -9.46 -14.99 3.87
C ASN A 152 -8.44 -15.82 3.09
N LEU A 153 -7.61 -16.60 3.80
CA LEU A 153 -6.51 -17.38 3.23
C LEU A 153 -7.02 -18.50 2.31
N ALA A 154 -8.07 -19.21 2.71
CA ALA A 154 -8.66 -20.29 1.90
C ALA A 154 -9.04 -19.79 0.50
N THR A 155 -9.67 -18.61 0.42
CA THR A 155 -10.01 -17.98 -0.87
C THR A 155 -8.76 -17.58 -1.65
N CYS A 156 -7.75 -17.01 -0.99
CA CYS A 156 -6.50 -16.62 -1.64
C CYS A 156 -5.76 -17.83 -2.24
N ILE A 157 -5.68 -18.93 -1.46
CA ILE A 157 -5.08 -20.21 -1.91
C ILE A 157 -5.84 -20.74 -3.12
N GLU A 158 -7.18 -20.86 -3.02
CA GLU A 158 -8.03 -21.38 -4.10
C GLU A 158 -7.78 -20.64 -5.42
N ILE A 159 -7.76 -19.31 -5.38
CA ILE A 159 -7.58 -18.53 -6.60
C ILE A 159 -6.15 -18.65 -7.12
N TRP A 160 -5.15 -18.41 -6.27
CA TRP A 160 -3.75 -18.40 -6.71
C TRP A 160 -3.31 -19.73 -7.32
N MET A 161 -3.69 -20.85 -6.71
CA MET A 161 -3.34 -22.19 -7.21
C MET A 161 -4.00 -22.54 -8.55
N ASN A 162 -5.13 -21.89 -8.88
CA ASN A 162 -5.82 -22.07 -10.15
C ASN A 162 -5.40 -21.08 -11.24
N LEU A 163 -4.57 -20.08 -10.92
CA LEU A 163 -4.05 -19.14 -11.92
C LEU A 163 -2.89 -19.75 -12.72
N LEU A 164 -2.92 -19.52 -14.02
CA LEU A 164 -1.78 -19.79 -14.90
C LEU A 164 -0.71 -18.69 -14.74
N VAL A 165 0.53 -19.04 -14.99
CA VAL A 165 1.65 -18.07 -14.93
C VAL A 165 1.65 -17.15 -16.16
N ASP A 166 1.22 -17.66 -17.33
CA ASP A 166 1.50 -17.11 -18.64
C ASP A 166 0.62 -15.95 -19.11
N HIS A 167 1.24 -15.06 -19.90
CA HIS A 167 0.68 -13.86 -20.53
C HIS A 167 -0.16 -14.06 -21.79
N GLU A 168 -0.03 -15.20 -22.48
CA GLU A 168 -0.59 -15.38 -23.83
C GLU A 168 -2.12 -15.61 -23.84
N THR A 169 -2.72 -15.76 -22.69
CA THR A 169 -4.16 -16.00 -22.60
C THR A 169 -4.91 -14.73 -22.18
N LYS A 170 -6.12 -14.54 -22.72
CA LYS A 170 -7.09 -13.51 -22.25
C LYS A 170 -7.61 -13.81 -20.82
N ARG A 171 -7.09 -14.82 -20.14
CA ARG A 171 -7.48 -15.23 -18.78
C ARG A 171 -6.66 -14.47 -17.75
N LYS A 172 -7.17 -14.37 -16.55
CA LYS A 172 -6.41 -13.89 -15.39
C LYS A 172 -5.20 -14.80 -15.17
N THR A 173 -4.04 -14.21 -14.95
CA THR A 173 -2.79 -14.93 -14.69
C THR A 173 -2.12 -14.37 -13.44
N LYS A 174 -1.16 -15.10 -12.86
CA LYS A 174 -0.38 -14.63 -11.71
C LYS A 174 0.31 -13.31 -11.99
N ILE A 175 0.89 -13.17 -13.19
CA ILE A 175 1.53 -11.94 -13.63
C ILE A 175 0.53 -10.79 -13.67
N ARG A 176 -0.65 -10.98 -14.29
CA ARG A 176 -1.68 -9.95 -14.37
C ARG A 176 -2.20 -9.50 -13.01
N MET A 177 -2.30 -10.42 -12.04
CA MET A 177 -2.69 -10.07 -10.68
C MET A 177 -1.64 -9.18 -10.00
N ILE A 178 -0.35 -9.49 -10.19
CA ILE A 178 0.75 -8.68 -9.66
C ILE A 178 0.81 -7.32 -10.37
N GLU A 179 0.71 -7.29 -11.70
CA GLU A 179 0.67 -6.04 -12.48
C GLU A 179 -0.45 -5.13 -11.98
N ALA A 180 -1.67 -5.62 -11.84
CA ALA A 180 -2.80 -4.82 -11.35
C ALA A 180 -2.57 -4.27 -9.93
N VAL A 181 -1.93 -5.03 -9.04
CA VAL A 181 -1.53 -4.53 -7.71
C VAL A 181 -0.47 -3.42 -7.83
N VAL A 182 0.49 -3.58 -8.74
CA VAL A 182 1.51 -2.55 -8.97
C VAL A 182 0.91 -1.30 -9.62
N ASP A 183 -0.04 -1.45 -10.56
CA ASP A 183 -0.75 -0.32 -11.17
C ASP A 183 -1.47 0.54 -10.10
N ILE A 184 -2.08 -0.10 -9.09
CA ILE A 184 -2.67 0.60 -7.95
C ILE A 184 -1.60 1.40 -7.18
N LEU A 185 -0.45 0.80 -6.92
CA LEU A 185 0.66 1.49 -6.24
C LEU A 185 1.25 2.62 -7.09
N GLU A 186 1.28 2.46 -8.41
CA GLU A 186 1.81 3.44 -9.36
C GLU A 186 0.89 4.66 -9.46
N ASP A 187 -0.43 4.47 -9.52
CA ASP A 187 -1.41 5.55 -9.50
C ASP A 187 -1.33 6.38 -8.21
N GLN A 188 -0.99 5.72 -7.08
CA GLN A 188 -0.73 6.39 -5.79
C GLN A 188 0.70 6.95 -5.68
N LYS A 189 1.55 6.80 -6.73
CA LYS A 189 2.97 7.18 -6.74
C LYS A 189 3.78 6.51 -5.63
N LEU A 190 3.45 5.27 -5.27
CA LEU A 190 4.09 4.52 -4.18
C LEU A 190 5.13 3.52 -4.70
N ALA A 191 4.86 2.87 -5.82
CA ALA A 191 5.78 1.97 -6.51
C ALA A 191 5.59 2.09 -8.02
N TYR A 192 6.46 1.47 -8.78
CA TYR A 192 6.38 1.40 -10.24
C TYR A 192 7.09 0.15 -10.76
N MET A 193 6.79 -0.25 -12.00
CA MET A 193 7.40 -1.40 -12.64
C MET A 193 8.32 -0.99 -13.80
N VAL A 194 9.55 -1.50 -13.80
CA VAL A 194 10.52 -1.34 -14.90
C VAL A 194 11.17 -2.70 -15.17
N GLU A 195 11.15 -3.17 -16.41
CA GLU A 195 11.80 -4.42 -16.84
C GLU A 195 11.44 -5.62 -15.95
N ASN A 196 10.17 -5.80 -15.62
CA ASN A 196 9.68 -6.82 -14.69
C ASN A 196 10.25 -6.73 -13.26
N GLN A 197 10.75 -5.56 -12.87
CA GLN A 197 11.18 -5.24 -11.51
C GLN A 197 10.20 -4.26 -10.88
N ILE A 198 9.66 -4.61 -9.73
CA ILE A 198 8.89 -3.71 -8.88
C ILE A 198 9.89 -2.88 -8.08
N ARG A 199 9.73 -1.55 -8.07
CA ARG A 199 10.56 -0.61 -7.33
C ARG A 199 9.70 0.34 -6.53
N THR A 200 10.13 0.65 -5.31
CA THR A 200 9.44 1.64 -4.46
C THR A 200 9.88 3.06 -4.79
N THR A 201 8.99 4.01 -4.56
CA THR A 201 9.31 5.43 -4.61
C THR A 201 9.81 5.94 -3.26
N LYS A 202 10.47 7.11 -3.25
CA LYS A 202 10.83 7.79 -2.01
C LYS A 202 9.62 8.06 -1.11
N LYS A 203 8.47 8.36 -1.72
CA LYS A 203 7.21 8.58 -0.99
C LYS A 203 6.85 7.34 -0.16
N LEU A 204 6.82 6.15 -0.76
CA LEU A 204 6.55 4.91 -0.01
C LEU A 204 7.60 4.65 1.06
N ASP A 205 8.90 4.80 0.74
CA ASP A 205 9.98 4.58 1.71
C ASP A 205 9.84 5.48 2.95
N ILE A 206 9.44 6.76 2.75
CA ILE A 206 9.18 7.72 3.83
C ILE A 206 7.95 7.32 4.64
N LEU A 207 6.84 7.01 3.97
CA LEU A 207 5.58 6.63 4.62
C LEU A 207 5.77 5.37 5.46
N MET A 208 6.45 4.36 4.95
CA MET A 208 6.73 3.13 5.69
C MET A 208 7.60 3.40 6.90
N ARG A 209 8.69 4.18 6.75
CA ARG A 209 9.62 4.50 7.84
C ARG A 209 9.00 5.36 8.93
N GLN A 210 8.24 6.38 8.56
CA GLN A 210 7.77 7.41 9.50
C GLN A 210 6.40 7.08 10.11
N TYR A 211 5.58 6.33 9.41
CA TYR A 211 4.19 6.17 9.77
C TYR A 211 3.75 4.72 9.91
N TYR A 212 3.83 3.92 8.84
CA TYR A 212 3.21 2.60 8.83
C TYR A 212 3.96 1.54 9.64
N LEU A 213 5.29 1.55 9.67
CA LEU A 213 6.05 0.56 10.43
C LEU A 213 5.96 0.73 11.95
N ASN A 214 5.46 1.87 12.41
CA ASN A 214 5.20 2.09 13.84
C ASN A 214 3.79 1.66 14.28
N ALA A 215 2.93 1.25 13.34
CA ALA A 215 1.60 0.76 13.65
C ALA A 215 1.67 -0.71 14.12
N ASP A 216 1.06 -1.02 15.25
CA ASP A 216 1.09 -2.37 15.85
C ASP A 216 0.57 -3.44 14.87
N ARG A 217 -0.48 -3.11 14.10
CA ARG A 217 -1.04 -4.03 13.09
C ARG A 217 -0.04 -4.41 11.99
N VAL A 218 0.80 -3.48 11.54
CA VAL A 218 1.83 -3.76 10.52
C VAL A 218 2.90 -4.68 11.07
N LYS A 219 3.28 -4.50 12.34
CA LYS A 219 4.20 -5.42 13.03
C LYS A 219 3.62 -6.82 13.11
N LEU A 220 2.36 -6.97 13.54
CA LEU A 220 1.67 -8.26 13.63
C LEU A 220 1.64 -8.99 12.29
N ILE A 221 1.28 -8.30 11.21
CA ILE A 221 1.28 -8.87 9.85
C ILE A 221 2.70 -9.29 9.43
N SER A 222 3.70 -8.46 9.67
CA SER A 222 5.09 -8.78 9.33
C SER A 222 5.61 -9.99 10.11
N GLU A 223 5.30 -10.08 11.40
CA GLU A 223 5.65 -11.22 12.22
C GLU A 223 4.95 -12.52 11.79
N ALA A 224 3.68 -12.42 11.39
CA ALA A 224 2.92 -13.55 10.85
C ALA A 224 3.52 -14.08 9.53
N PHE A 225 3.96 -13.20 8.63
CA PHE A 225 4.71 -13.59 7.43
C PHE A 225 6.06 -14.24 7.77
N GLU A 226 6.80 -13.72 8.75
CA GLU A 226 8.07 -14.32 9.18
C GLU A 226 7.88 -15.72 9.77
N ARG A 227 6.82 -15.91 10.57
CA ARG A 227 6.48 -17.21 11.16
C ARG A 227 5.87 -18.20 10.17
N GLY A 228 5.45 -17.71 9.00
CA GLY A 228 4.84 -18.53 7.97
C GLY A 228 3.36 -18.85 8.21
N GLU A 229 2.70 -18.05 9.03
CA GLU A 229 1.26 -18.14 9.33
C GLU A 229 0.41 -17.48 8.23
N LEU A 230 1.01 -16.58 7.46
CA LEU A 230 0.44 -15.92 6.28
C LEU A 230 1.25 -16.24 5.02
#